data_cea0e5332928a96644f54cc99a5116ac
#
_entry.id   cea0e5332928a96644f54cc99a5116ac
#
_cell.length_a   1.000
_cell.length_b   1.000
_cell.length_c   1.000
_cell.angle_alpha   90.00
_cell.angle_beta   90.00
_cell.angle_gamma   90.00
#
_symmetry.space_group_name_H-M   'P 1'
#
loop_
_entity.id
_entity.type
_entity.pdbx_description
1 polymer ?
#
loop_
_entity_poly.entity_id
_entity_poly.type
_entity_poly.pdbx_seq_one_letter_code
_entity_poly.pdbx_strand_id
1 'polypeptide(L)'
;VWREFYVNDAGNQIDKFARSLDARYQQLIRGEDAVEFPEDGYHGDDIRELARLFYQQEGEKYLDCDEKTRHDALAKFGLDHNIPKMKTDLARYGIQYDAWFFESTLHESGYVAETVELLTEKGWTYEKDGALWMKTADILREHFRKQGKKEADIEKLDLKDDVLRRA
;
A
#
# COMPACT_ATOMS: atom_id res chain seq x y z
N VAL A 1 -19.31 18.33 8.03
CA VAL A 1 -18.37 17.18 8.13
C VAL A 1 -17.48 17.20 6.92
N TRP A 2 -16.17 17.22 7.11
CA TRP A 2 -15.17 17.02 6.06
C TRP A 2 -14.97 15.52 5.84
N ARG A 3 -15.01 15.05 4.61
CA ARG A 3 -14.88 13.63 4.24
C ARG A 3 -13.61 13.45 3.42
N GLU A 4 -12.75 12.57 3.88
CA GLU A 4 -11.53 12.20 3.18
C GLU A 4 -11.55 10.72 2.81
N PHE A 5 -11.10 10.40 1.62
CA PHE A 5 -10.81 9.04 1.18
C PHE A 5 -9.30 8.85 1.15
N TYR A 6 -8.81 7.91 1.97
CA TYR A 6 -7.40 7.52 1.96
C TYR A 6 -7.17 6.49 0.87
N VAL A 7 -6.33 6.84 -0.10
CA VAL A 7 -5.94 5.94 -1.20
C VAL A 7 -4.64 5.26 -0.81
N ASN A 8 -4.70 3.95 -0.62
CA ASN A 8 -3.52 3.11 -0.39
C ASN A 8 -2.89 2.79 -1.75
N ASP A 9 -2.04 3.69 -2.25
CA ASP A 9 -1.36 3.61 -3.54
C ASP A 9 0.15 3.32 -3.41
N ALA A 10 0.56 2.77 -2.27
CA ALA A 10 1.95 2.38 -1.98
C ALA A 10 2.03 1.02 -1.27
N GLY A 11 3.24 0.45 -1.21
CA GLY A 11 3.52 -0.76 -0.44
C GLY A 11 3.07 -2.07 -1.10
N ASN A 12 3.07 -3.16 -0.32
CA ASN A 12 2.93 -4.54 -0.80
C ASN A 12 1.69 -4.82 -1.67
N GLN A 13 0.58 -4.11 -1.45
CA GLN A 13 -0.63 -4.31 -2.24
C GLN A 13 -0.45 -3.81 -3.67
N ILE A 14 0.24 -2.68 -3.82
CA ILE A 14 0.56 -2.12 -5.12
C ILE A 14 1.61 -2.97 -5.84
N ASP A 15 2.58 -3.51 -5.12
CA ASP A 15 3.56 -4.45 -5.69
C ASP A 15 2.86 -5.71 -6.22
N LYS A 16 1.89 -6.28 -5.49
CA LYS A 16 1.07 -7.39 -5.95
C LYS A 16 0.24 -7.04 -7.19
N PHE A 17 -0.34 -5.85 -7.18
CA PHE A 17 -1.12 -5.34 -8.30
C PHE A 17 -0.24 -5.19 -9.55
N ALA A 18 0.94 -4.58 -9.42
CA ALA A 18 1.91 -4.42 -10.49
C ALA A 18 2.34 -5.78 -11.07
N ARG A 19 2.73 -6.74 -10.21
CA ARG A 19 3.12 -8.10 -10.62
C ARG A 19 1.99 -8.84 -11.34
N SER A 20 0.75 -8.66 -10.88
CA SER A 20 -0.41 -9.28 -11.54
C SER A 20 -0.66 -8.70 -12.92
N LEU A 21 -0.56 -7.38 -13.06
CA LEU A 21 -0.67 -6.71 -14.36
C LEU A 21 0.48 -7.09 -15.30
N ASP A 22 1.71 -7.16 -14.77
CA ASP A 22 2.91 -7.53 -15.53
C ASP A 22 2.79 -8.95 -16.11
N ALA A 23 2.41 -9.91 -15.27
CA ALA A 23 2.20 -11.28 -15.75
C ALA A 23 1.15 -11.32 -16.89
N ARG A 24 0.01 -10.64 -16.74
CA ARG A 24 -1.02 -10.59 -17.80
C ARG A 24 -0.57 -9.84 -19.04
N TYR A 25 0.17 -8.75 -18.89
CA TYR A 25 0.75 -8.01 -20.01
C TYR A 25 1.73 -8.88 -20.80
N GLN A 26 2.64 -9.58 -20.14
CA GLN A 26 3.60 -10.47 -20.80
C GLN A 26 2.91 -11.69 -21.43
N GLN A 27 1.93 -12.31 -20.75
CA GLN A 27 1.14 -13.42 -21.28
C GLN A 27 0.35 -13.03 -22.54
N LEU A 28 -0.19 -11.81 -22.57
CA LEU A 28 -0.92 -11.30 -23.74
C LEU A 28 -0.04 -11.23 -24.99
N ILE A 29 1.24 -10.92 -24.82
CA ILE A 29 2.17 -10.70 -25.94
C ILE A 29 2.93 -11.96 -26.32
N ARG A 30 3.39 -12.72 -25.31
CA ARG A 30 4.29 -13.87 -25.50
C ARG A 30 3.58 -15.22 -25.45
N GLY A 31 2.30 -15.25 -25.08
CA GLY A 31 1.50 -16.45 -24.84
C GLY A 31 1.31 -16.76 -23.35
N GLU A 32 0.22 -17.47 -23.03
CA GLU A 32 -0.18 -17.73 -21.64
C GLU A 32 0.87 -18.49 -20.82
N ASP A 33 1.65 -19.37 -21.47
CA ASP A 33 2.68 -20.18 -20.83
C ASP A 33 4.04 -19.48 -20.70
N ALA A 34 4.18 -18.27 -21.22
CA ALA A 34 5.46 -17.55 -21.25
C ALA A 34 5.90 -17.03 -19.88
N VAL A 35 4.95 -16.75 -19.01
CA VAL A 35 5.19 -16.24 -17.63
C VAL A 35 4.20 -16.88 -16.69
N GLU A 36 4.70 -17.43 -15.58
CA GLU A 36 3.86 -17.96 -14.51
C GLU A 36 3.13 -16.81 -13.79
N PHE A 37 1.81 -16.96 -13.61
CA PHE A 37 1.03 -15.96 -12.89
C PHE A 37 1.27 -16.09 -11.38
N PRO A 38 1.53 -14.97 -10.64
CA PRO A 38 1.79 -15.02 -9.21
C PRO A 38 0.63 -15.68 -8.45
N GLU A 39 0.93 -16.69 -7.63
CA GLU A 39 -0.07 -17.42 -6.85
C GLU A 39 -0.87 -16.49 -5.92
N ASP A 40 -0.18 -15.52 -5.30
CA ASP A 40 -0.75 -14.51 -4.41
C ASP A 40 -1.26 -13.26 -5.15
N GLY A 41 -1.32 -13.30 -6.49
CA GLY A 41 -1.73 -12.19 -7.34
C GLY A 41 -3.25 -11.97 -7.39
N TYR A 42 -3.65 -10.90 -8.06
CA TYR A 42 -5.06 -10.57 -8.32
C TYR A 42 -5.55 -11.29 -9.58
N HIS A 43 -6.44 -12.28 -9.42
CA HIS A 43 -6.88 -13.18 -10.50
C HIS A 43 -8.11 -12.69 -11.29
N GLY A 44 -8.65 -11.51 -10.96
CA GLY A 44 -9.87 -10.99 -11.57
C GLY A 44 -9.74 -10.68 -13.08
N ASP A 45 -10.87 -10.68 -13.76
CA ASP A 45 -10.93 -10.31 -15.19
C ASP A 45 -10.57 -8.84 -15.43
N ASP A 46 -10.75 -8.01 -14.44
CA ASP A 46 -10.33 -6.61 -14.42
C ASP A 46 -8.82 -6.44 -14.63
N ILE A 47 -8.00 -7.35 -14.07
CA ILE A 47 -6.54 -7.36 -14.27
C ILE A 47 -6.19 -7.69 -15.75
N ARG A 48 -6.90 -8.65 -16.35
CA ARG A 48 -6.74 -8.98 -17.77
C ARG A 48 -7.12 -7.80 -18.66
N GLU A 49 -8.21 -7.13 -18.32
CA GLU A 49 -8.69 -5.97 -19.09
C GLU A 49 -7.72 -4.78 -18.96
N LEU A 50 -7.23 -4.48 -17.77
CA LEU A 50 -6.22 -3.43 -17.57
C LEU A 50 -4.92 -3.71 -18.34
N ALA A 51 -4.43 -4.95 -18.31
CA ALA A 51 -3.26 -5.34 -19.10
C ALA A 51 -3.49 -5.19 -20.61
N ARG A 52 -4.69 -5.54 -21.09
CA ARG A 52 -5.09 -5.35 -22.49
C ARG A 52 -5.14 -3.86 -22.87
N LEU A 53 -5.71 -3.01 -22.01
CA LEU A 53 -5.77 -1.56 -22.23
C LEU A 53 -4.38 -0.93 -22.22
N PHE A 54 -3.51 -1.37 -21.31
CA PHE A 54 -2.12 -0.94 -21.27
C PHE A 54 -1.38 -1.31 -22.56
N TYR A 55 -1.54 -2.56 -23.03
CA TYR A 55 -0.96 -2.98 -24.30
C TYR A 55 -1.49 -2.17 -25.50
N GLN A 56 -2.78 -1.85 -25.53
CA GLN A 56 -3.35 -1.01 -26.59
C GLN A 56 -2.75 0.40 -26.62
N GLN A 57 -2.41 0.95 -25.46
CA GLN A 57 -1.82 2.30 -25.35
C GLN A 57 -0.32 2.31 -25.60
N GLU A 58 0.42 1.39 -25.01
CA GLU A 58 1.89 1.40 -24.93
C GLU A 58 2.56 0.36 -25.84
N GLY A 59 1.80 -0.62 -26.38
CA GLY A 59 2.33 -1.71 -27.20
C GLY A 59 3.34 -2.55 -26.40
N GLU A 60 4.46 -2.87 -27.04
CA GLU A 60 5.55 -3.69 -26.48
C GLU A 60 6.64 -2.87 -25.79
N LYS A 61 6.46 -1.56 -25.65
CA LYS A 61 7.47 -0.60 -25.15
C LYS A 61 8.13 -1.02 -23.85
N TYR A 62 7.39 -1.67 -22.96
CA TYR A 62 7.88 -2.05 -21.63
C TYR A 62 8.37 -3.49 -21.52
N LEU A 63 8.38 -4.28 -22.62
CA LEU A 63 8.85 -5.68 -22.58
C LEU A 63 10.33 -5.83 -22.26
N ASP A 64 11.15 -4.94 -22.84
CA ASP A 64 12.59 -5.02 -22.75
C ASP A 64 13.20 -4.08 -21.69
N CYS A 65 12.37 -3.38 -20.91
CA CYS A 65 12.84 -2.61 -19.77
C CYS A 65 13.05 -3.51 -18.54
N ASP A 66 13.75 -2.98 -17.53
CA ASP A 66 13.87 -3.67 -16.24
C ASP A 66 12.50 -3.85 -15.57
N GLU A 67 12.41 -4.85 -14.70
CA GLU A 67 11.18 -5.23 -14.01
C GLU A 67 10.57 -4.08 -13.22
N LYS A 68 11.41 -3.31 -12.49
CA LYS A 68 10.95 -2.19 -11.69
C LYS A 68 10.28 -1.12 -12.55
N THR A 69 10.93 -0.70 -13.64
CA THR A 69 10.37 0.29 -14.57
C THR A 69 9.04 -0.18 -15.15
N ARG A 70 8.92 -1.45 -15.50
CA ARG A 70 7.69 -2.04 -16.01
C ARG A 70 6.59 -2.08 -14.95
N HIS A 71 6.91 -2.52 -13.74
CA HIS A 71 5.97 -2.53 -12.61
C HIS A 71 5.46 -1.14 -12.26
N ASP A 72 6.34 -0.15 -12.16
CA ASP A 72 5.97 1.24 -11.86
C ASP A 72 5.00 1.79 -12.93
N ALA A 73 5.28 1.53 -14.22
CA ALA A 73 4.41 1.96 -15.32
C ALA A 73 3.03 1.29 -15.28
N LEU A 74 2.99 -0.02 -15.03
CA LEU A 74 1.74 -0.79 -14.95
C LEU A 74 0.91 -0.42 -13.73
N ALA A 75 1.53 -0.26 -12.56
CA ALA A 75 0.84 0.18 -11.35
C ALA A 75 0.23 1.57 -11.54
N LYS A 76 1.04 2.52 -12.06
CA LYS A 76 0.56 3.87 -12.34
C LYS A 76 -0.62 3.85 -13.31
N PHE A 77 -0.53 3.13 -14.42
CA PHE A 77 -1.61 3.02 -15.39
C PHE A 77 -2.89 2.46 -14.77
N GLY A 78 -2.76 1.37 -13.99
CA GLY A 78 -3.90 0.74 -13.33
C GLY A 78 -4.57 1.66 -12.31
N LEU A 79 -3.79 2.40 -11.52
CA LEU A 79 -4.31 3.39 -10.56
C LEU A 79 -4.98 4.56 -11.27
N ASP A 80 -4.36 5.11 -12.31
CA ASP A 80 -4.90 6.21 -13.12
C ASP A 80 -6.23 5.82 -13.79
N HIS A 81 -6.44 4.53 -14.07
CA HIS A 81 -7.68 4.00 -14.62
C HIS A 81 -8.74 3.74 -13.54
N ASN A 82 -8.36 3.09 -12.44
CA ASN A 82 -9.30 2.61 -11.42
C ASN A 82 -9.80 3.72 -10.50
N ILE A 83 -8.97 4.69 -10.13
CA ILE A 83 -9.35 5.76 -9.18
C ILE A 83 -10.48 6.63 -9.75
N PRO A 84 -10.42 7.13 -11.00
CA PRO A 84 -11.53 7.89 -11.59
C PRO A 84 -12.82 7.07 -11.70
N LYS A 85 -12.71 5.77 -12.03
CA LYS A 85 -13.86 4.86 -12.08
C LYS A 85 -14.50 4.73 -10.69
N MET A 86 -13.69 4.49 -9.65
CA MET A 86 -14.16 4.39 -8.27
C MET A 86 -14.86 5.69 -7.82
N LYS A 87 -14.29 6.86 -8.14
CA LYS A 87 -14.93 8.16 -7.88
C LYS A 87 -16.31 8.26 -8.52
N THR A 88 -16.41 7.85 -9.78
CA THR A 88 -17.66 7.87 -10.54
C THR A 88 -18.69 6.92 -9.91
N ASP A 89 -18.28 5.70 -9.55
CA ASP A 89 -19.18 4.71 -8.96
C ASP A 89 -19.67 5.16 -7.58
N LEU A 90 -18.81 5.71 -6.74
CA LEU A 90 -19.19 6.28 -5.45
C LEU A 90 -20.17 7.45 -5.61
N ALA A 91 -19.95 8.34 -6.57
CA ALA A 91 -20.86 9.45 -6.86
C ALA A 91 -22.24 8.97 -7.29
N ARG A 92 -22.35 7.85 -8.03
CA ARG A 92 -23.64 7.22 -8.41
C ARG A 92 -24.41 6.71 -7.19
N TYR A 93 -23.74 6.33 -6.11
CA TYR A 93 -24.34 5.98 -4.82
C TYR A 93 -24.63 7.21 -3.92
N GLY A 94 -24.35 8.42 -4.41
CA GLY A 94 -24.52 9.65 -3.63
C GLY A 94 -23.38 9.87 -2.60
N ILE A 95 -22.28 9.15 -2.73
CA ILE A 95 -21.11 9.27 -1.85
C ILE A 95 -20.11 10.21 -2.53
N GLN A 96 -19.81 11.32 -1.85
CA GLN A 96 -18.81 12.29 -2.31
C GLN A 96 -17.80 12.56 -1.19
N TYR A 97 -16.53 12.65 -1.57
CA TYR A 97 -15.42 12.98 -0.69
C TYR A 97 -14.90 14.38 -1.04
N ASP A 98 -14.58 15.15 0.01
CA ASP A 98 -14.03 16.51 -0.11
C ASP A 98 -12.54 16.47 -0.46
N ALA A 99 -11.84 15.40 -0.02
CA ALA A 99 -10.43 15.17 -0.33
C ALA A 99 -10.16 13.70 -0.66
N TRP A 100 -9.16 13.48 -1.52
CA TRP A 100 -8.57 12.18 -1.85
C TRP A 100 -7.10 12.24 -1.49
N PHE A 101 -6.74 11.57 -0.41
CA PHE A 101 -5.39 11.58 0.13
C PHE A 101 -4.63 10.34 -0.34
N PHE A 102 -3.47 10.52 -0.94
CA PHE A 102 -2.64 9.44 -1.48
C PHE A 102 -1.50 9.13 -0.51
N GLU A 103 -1.35 7.85 -0.13
CA GLU A 103 -0.30 7.38 0.77
C GLU A 103 1.10 7.63 0.19
N SER A 104 1.27 7.48 -1.13
CA SER A 104 2.53 7.75 -1.83
C SER A 104 3.10 9.14 -1.50
N THR A 105 2.24 10.15 -1.29
CA THR A 105 2.68 11.51 -0.94
C THR A 105 3.43 11.59 0.38
N LEU A 106 3.13 10.71 1.34
CA LEU A 106 3.83 10.64 2.62
C LEU A 106 5.26 10.10 2.47
N HIS A 107 5.44 9.17 1.54
CA HIS A 107 6.75 8.60 1.23
C HIS A 107 7.60 9.56 0.40
N GLU A 108 7.01 10.14 -0.65
CA GLU A 108 7.69 11.08 -1.56
C GLU A 108 8.13 12.36 -0.87
N SER A 109 7.33 12.87 0.07
CA SER A 109 7.68 14.06 0.86
C SER A 109 8.75 13.81 1.92
N GLY A 110 9.09 12.55 2.22
CA GLY A 110 9.98 12.19 3.31
C GLY A 110 9.31 12.16 4.70
N TYR A 111 8.03 12.50 4.79
CA TYR A 111 7.32 12.62 6.07
C TYR A 111 7.35 11.34 6.90
N VAL A 112 7.22 10.17 6.25
CA VAL A 112 7.33 8.86 6.94
C VAL A 112 8.73 8.67 7.51
N ALA A 113 9.79 8.97 6.73
CA ALA A 113 11.17 8.81 7.18
C ALA A 113 11.49 9.73 8.37
N GLU A 114 11.11 11.01 8.28
CA GLU A 114 11.29 11.99 9.36
C GLU A 114 10.53 11.58 10.63
N THR A 115 9.31 11.05 10.48
CA THR A 115 8.52 10.58 11.61
C THR A 115 9.18 9.38 12.31
N VAL A 116 9.69 8.42 11.54
CA VAL A 116 10.41 7.26 12.08
C VAL A 116 11.68 7.68 12.81
N GLU A 117 12.44 8.64 12.24
CA GLU A 117 13.63 9.21 12.88
C GLU A 117 13.28 9.87 14.22
N LEU A 118 12.26 10.72 14.24
CA LEU A 118 11.76 11.37 15.45
C LEU A 118 11.35 10.37 16.54
N LEU A 119 10.66 9.28 16.17
CA LEU A 119 10.26 8.22 17.10
C LEU A 119 11.49 7.51 17.67
N THR A 120 12.50 7.29 16.84
CA THR A 120 13.77 6.64 17.23
C THR A 120 14.58 7.53 18.17
N GLU A 121 14.72 8.81 17.86
CA GLU A 121 15.37 9.79 18.75
C GLU A 121 14.72 9.88 20.13
N LYS A 122 13.38 9.75 20.18
CA LYS A 122 12.62 9.70 21.44
C LYS A 122 12.76 8.37 22.20
N GLY A 123 13.47 7.38 21.64
CA GLY A 123 13.66 6.07 22.24
C GLY A 123 12.40 5.19 22.22
N TRP A 124 11.43 5.50 21.36
CA TRP A 124 10.16 4.76 21.25
C TRP A 124 10.22 3.60 20.26
N THR A 125 11.38 3.38 19.66
CA THR A 125 11.61 2.26 18.75
C THR A 125 12.71 1.33 19.23
N TYR A 126 12.79 0.14 18.64
CA TYR A 126 13.88 -0.82 18.80
C TYR A 126 13.97 -1.74 17.60
N GLU A 127 15.14 -2.30 17.35
CA GLU A 127 15.36 -3.29 16.28
C GLU A 127 15.20 -4.71 16.82
N LYS A 128 14.47 -5.55 16.09
CA LYS A 128 14.32 -6.97 16.37
C LYS A 128 14.01 -7.74 15.09
N ASP A 129 14.68 -8.88 14.90
CA ASP A 129 14.47 -9.81 13.79
C ASP A 129 14.48 -9.14 12.40
N GLY A 130 15.42 -8.18 12.18
CA GLY A 130 15.55 -7.43 10.93
C GLY A 130 14.42 -6.42 10.68
N ALA A 131 13.62 -6.09 11.69
CA ALA A 131 12.55 -5.10 11.59
C ALA A 131 12.71 -4.01 12.65
N LEU A 132 12.23 -2.79 12.35
CA LEU A 132 12.09 -1.71 13.30
C LEU A 132 10.71 -1.79 13.94
N TRP A 133 10.66 -1.86 15.26
CA TRP A 133 9.46 -1.98 16.07
C TRP A 133 9.20 -0.72 16.87
N MET A 134 7.93 -0.39 17.08
CA MET A 134 7.49 0.64 18.02
C MET A 134 7.12 0.01 19.35
N LYS A 135 7.55 0.63 20.45
CA LYS A 135 7.22 0.24 21.84
C LYS A 135 5.77 0.62 22.19
N THR A 136 4.83 0.22 21.35
CA THR A 136 3.40 0.58 21.46
C THR A 136 2.82 0.13 22.80
N ALA A 137 3.18 -1.06 23.26
CA ALA A 137 2.71 -1.59 24.53
C ALA A 137 3.10 -0.70 25.71
N ASP A 138 4.34 -0.21 25.76
CA ASP A 138 4.82 0.64 26.86
C ASP A 138 4.19 2.03 26.80
N ILE A 139 4.05 2.59 25.58
CA ILE A 139 3.42 3.89 25.37
C ILE A 139 1.95 3.86 25.81
N LEU A 140 1.21 2.81 25.46
CA LEU A 140 -0.18 2.64 25.87
C LEU A 140 -0.32 2.42 27.36
N ARG A 141 0.57 1.64 28.01
CA ARG A 141 0.59 1.47 29.47
C ARG A 141 0.76 2.82 30.17
N GLU A 142 1.72 3.61 29.72
CA GLU A 142 1.96 4.95 30.27
C GLU A 142 0.75 5.88 30.05
N HIS A 143 0.14 5.85 28.87
CA HIS A 143 -1.06 6.61 28.56
C HIS A 143 -2.22 6.25 29.50
N PHE A 144 -2.49 4.97 29.72
CA PHE A 144 -3.57 4.52 30.60
C PHE A 144 -3.30 4.87 32.06
N ARG A 145 -2.03 4.82 32.53
CA ARG A 145 -1.65 5.31 33.88
C ARG A 145 -1.95 6.79 34.03
N LYS A 146 -1.61 7.61 33.03
CA LYS A 146 -1.92 9.05 33.03
C LYS A 146 -3.42 9.34 33.07
N GLN A 147 -4.22 8.44 32.49
CA GLN A 147 -5.70 8.51 32.57
C GLN A 147 -6.26 7.99 33.91
N GLY A 148 -5.43 7.56 34.84
CA GLY A 148 -5.88 7.04 36.14
C GLY A 148 -6.41 5.62 36.14
N LYS A 149 -6.15 4.82 35.07
CA LYS A 149 -6.52 3.41 35.03
C LYS A 149 -5.68 2.62 36.04
N LYS A 150 -6.30 1.68 36.76
CA LYS A 150 -5.61 0.84 37.76
C LYS A 150 -4.63 -0.12 37.09
N GLU A 151 -3.46 -0.35 37.69
CA GLU A 151 -2.43 -1.24 37.12
C GLU A 151 -2.97 -2.65 36.85
N ALA A 152 -3.75 -3.23 37.75
CA ALA A 152 -4.38 -4.54 37.56
C ALA A 152 -5.33 -4.63 36.37
N ASP A 153 -5.86 -3.51 35.88
CA ASP A 153 -6.70 -3.47 34.69
C ASP A 153 -5.85 -3.25 33.42
N ILE A 154 -4.71 -2.58 33.53
CA ILE A 154 -3.73 -2.41 32.43
C ILE A 154 -3.05 -3.73 32.14
N GLU A 155 -2.66 -4.50 33.17
CA GLU A 155 -2.02 -5.82 33.01
C GLU A 155 -2.92 -6.86 32.29
N LYS A 156 -4.23 -6.70 32.34
CA LYS A 156 -5.17 -7.57 31.63
C LYS A 156 -5.29 -7.26 30.14
N LEU A 157 -4.74 -6.12 29.66
CA LEU A 157 -4.78 -5.75 28.27
C LEU A 157 -3.72 -6.52 27.48
N ASP A 158 -4.09 -7.14 26.39
CA ASP A 158 -3.16 -7.78 25.44
C ASP A 158 -2.47 -6.71 24.58
N LEU A 159 -1.58 -5.92 25.20
CA LEU A 159 -0.84 -4.85 24.53
C LEU A 159 0.41 -5.44 23.86
N LYS A 160 0.58 -5.14 22.58
CA LYS A 160 1.69 -5.60 21.75
C LYS A 160 2.41 -4.43 21.11
N ASP A 161 3.68 -4.65 20.77
CA ASP A 161 4.44 -3.73 19.96
C ASP A 161 4.13 -3.92 18.48
N ASP A 162 4.24 -2.84 17.72
CA ASP A 162 3.93 -2.81 16.29
C ASP A 162 5.19 -2.72 15.45
N VAL A 163 5.17 -3.41 14.30
CA VAL A 163 6.22 -3.30 13.28
C VAL A 163 6.02 -2.01 12.50
N LEU A 164 7.02 -1.11 12.55
CA LEU A 164 7.03 0.12 11.76
C LEU A 164 7.63 -0.10 10.36
N ARG A 165 8.72 -0.87 10.27
CA ARG A 165 9.41 -1.15 9.00
C ARG A 165 10.05 -2.53 9.04
N ARG A 166 9.91 -3.29 7.97
CA ARG A 166 10.68 -4.52 7.71
C ARG A 166 11.90 -4.19 6.84
N ALA A 167 12.98 -4.96 7.01
CA ALA A 167 14.16 -4.87 6.16
C ALA A 167 13.84 -5.32 4.74
#